data_a38ef0cf4185d2d5fb0066bc1ea202e8
#
_entry.id   a38ef0cf4185d2d5fb0066bc1ea202e8
#
_cell.length_a   1.000
_cell.length_b   1.000
_cell.length_c   1.000
_cell.angle_alpha   90.00
_cell.angle_beta   90.00
_cell.angle_gamma   90.00
#
_symmetry.space_group_name_H-M   'P 1'
#
loop_
_entity.id
_entity.type
_entity.pdbx_description
1 polymer ?
#
loop_
_entity_poly.entity_id
_entity_poly.type
_entity_poly.pdbx_seq_one_letter_code
_entity_poly.pdbx_strand_id
1 'polypeptide(L)'
;MEDVMRFWLGMGCDGFRVDMAESLVKNDPEKKGTIRVWKQIREFLDKEFPDAAMVSEWGDPQRSLEGGFHMDFLLEFGTSHSNDLFRCKEPYFSSRAKGNIYDFVESYKENCEKTAGKGLMCMFSGNHDVDRLARHLHGDELKVAFAFILSMPGAPFIYYGDEIGMRYVEGLKSVEGGYNRTGSRSPMQWDDSTNAGFSSAPASDLYIAMDPDKDRPTAKKEMAAPDSLYHEVKKLIRIRQSHKALQSRGKITFVYAEKNAYPLAYIREDGDEKILVIINAAAEAKTFACDAEPKEAIYNFGAAAEAKNGKITVPAQSAGFYRI
;
A
#
# COMPACT_ATOMS: atom_id res chain seq x y z
N MET A 1 -10.72 -22.26 18.15
CA MET A 1 -10.26 -21.49 16.98
C MET A 1 -10.17 -22.37 15.73
N GLU A 2 -9.48 -23.51 15.77
CA GLU A 2 -9.36 -24.42 14.62
C GLU A 2 -10.73 -24.86 14.07
N ASP A 3 -11.73 -25.19 14.92
CA ASP A 3 -13.07 -25.58 14.47
C ASP A 3 -13.79 -24.41 13.75
N VAL A 4 -13.56 -23.17 14.18
CA VAL A 4 -14.10 -21.98 13.49
C VAL A 4 -13.44 -21.82 12.12
N MET A 5 -12.13 -21.98 12.05
CA MET A 5 -11.41 -21.93 10.78
C MET A 5 -11.84 -23.05 9.84
N ARG A 6 -11.97 -24.26 10.36
CA ARG A 6 -12.44 -25.44 9.60
C ARG A 6 -13.83 -25.21 9.00
N PHE A 7 -14.73 -24.59 9.79
CA PHE A 7 -16.07 -24.25 9.32
C PHE A 7 -16.04 -23.29 8.13
N TRP A 8 -15.33 -22.17 8.25
CA TRP A 8 -15.30 -21.15 7.18
C TRP A 8 -14.52 -21.59 5.94
N LEU A 9 -13.39 -22.27 6.11
CA LEU A 9 -12.62 -22.83 5.00
C LEU A 9 -13.39 -23.94 4.29
N GLY A 10 -14.13 -24.76 5.05
CA GLY A 10 -15.04 -25.77 4.49
C GLY A 10 -16.21 -25.17 3.68
N MET A 11 -16.58 -23.91 3.94
CA MET A 11 -17.56 -23.16 3.15
C MET A 11 -16.94 -22.47 1.91
N GLY A 12 -15.64 -22.56 1.71
CA GLY A 12 -14.95 -22.02 0.53
C GLY A 12 -14.23 -20.67 0.75
N CYS A 13 -13.93 -20.28 2.01
CA CYS A 13 -13.01 -19.16 2.25
C CYS A 13 -11.59 -19.55 1.86
N ASP A 14 -10.80 -18.58 1.34
CA ASP A 14 -9.42 -18.78 0.95
C ASP A 14 -8.41 -18.43 2.07
N GLY A 15 -8.90 -17.97 3.22
CA GLY A 15 -8.03 -17.61 4.34
C GLY A 15 -8.63 -16.57 5.28
N PHE A 16 -7.77 -15.96 6.12
CA PHE A 16 -8.19 -15.05 7.17
C PHE A 16 -7.31 -13.81 7.28
N ARG A 17 -7.95 -12.65 7.42
CA ARG A 17 -7.33 -11.49 8.05
C ARG A 17 -7.58 -11.59 9.55
N VAL A 18 -6.51 -11.51 10.32
CA VAL A 18 -6.56 -11.67 11.77
C VAL A 18 -6.41 -10.33 12.44
N ASP A 19 -7.48 -9.90 13.08
CA ASP A 19 -7.57 -8.67 13.86
C ASP A 19 -6.68 -8.75 15.11
N MET A 20 -5.96 -7.68 15.42
CA MET A 20 -5.11 -7.53 16.62
C MET A 20 -4.32 -8.81 16.98
N ALA A 21 -3.65 -9.39 15.97
CA ALA A 21 -3.00 -10.71 16.11
C ALA A 21 -1.97 -10.80 17.25
N GLU A 22 -1.36 -9.65 17.61
CA GLU A 22 -0.37 -9.54 18.67
C GLU A 22 -0.95 -9.68 20.09
N SER A 23 -2.27 -9.55 20.25
CA SER A 23 -2.94 -9.48 21.56
C SER A 23 -3.56 -10.80 22.03
N LEU A 24 -3.33 -11.90 21.32
CA LEU A 24 -3.99 -13.19 21.56
C LEU A 24 -3.72 -13.73 22.95
N VAL A 25 -2.49 -13.67 23.43
CA VAL A 25 -2.11 -14.11 24.78
C VAL A 25 -1.89 -12.90 25.68
N LYS A 26 -2.57 -12.88 26.83
CA LYS A 26 -2.44 -11.81 27.82
C LYS A 26 -1.14 -11.94 28.63
N ASN A 27 -0.63 -10.79 29.12
CA ASN A 27 0.61 -10.72 29.90
C ASN A 27 1.83 -11.35 29.21
N ASP A 28 1.92 -11.20 27.89
CA ASP A 28 2.98 -11.73 27.02
C ASP A 28 3.74 -10.58 26.31
N PRO A 29 4.56 -9.80 27.04
CA PRO A 29 5.21 -8.62 26.47
C PRO A 29 6.19 -8.95 25.35
N GLU A 30 6.86 -10.12 25.42
CA GLU A 30 7.78 -10.60 24.38
C GLU A 30 7.07 -11.33 23.23
N LYS A 31 5.75 -11.50 23.31
CA LYS A 31 4.91 -12.20 22.32
C LYS A 31 5.26 -13.69 22.11
N LYS A 32 6.04 -14.31 22.99
CA LYS A 32 6.44 -15.73 22.89
C LYS A 32 5.27 -16.70 22.95
N GLY A 33 4.32 -16.44 23.84
CA GLY A 33 3.07 -17.21 23.96
C GLY A 33 2.19 -17.04 22.73
N THR A 34 2.02 -15.82 22.30
CA THR A 34 1.23 -15.46 21.10
C THR A 34 1.82 -16.12 19.86
N ILE A 35 3.14 -16.00 19.62
CA ILE A 35 3.85 -16.65 18.52
C ILE A 35 3.66 -18.17 18.55
N ARG A 36 3.77 -18.79 19.72
CA ARG A 36 3.58 -20.25 19.87
C ARG A 36 2.19 -20.69 19.45
N VAL A 37 1.14 -19.99 19.86
CA VAL A 37 -0.24 -20.33 19.49
C VAL A 37 -0.46 -20.16 17.99
N TRP A 38 0.05 -19.09 17.39
CA TRP A 38 -0.07 -18.89 15.95
C TRP A 38 0.69 -19.96 15.15
N LYS A 39 1.85 -20.42 15.60
CA LYS A 39 2.55 -21.56 14.99
C LYS A 39 1.71 -22.83 14.98
N GLN A 40 1.01 -23.13 16.09
CA GLN A 40 0.10 -24.28 16.14
C GLN A 40 -1.06 -24.14 15.12
N ILE A 41 -1.65 -22.95 15.04
CA ILE A 41 -2.70 -22.65 14.06
C ILE A 41 -2.15 -22.79 12.63
N ARG A 42 -0.93 -22.33 12.37
CA ARG A 42 -0.29 -22.48 11.06
C ARG A 42 -0.03 -23.94 10.71
N GLU A 43 0.44 -24.75 11.64
CA GLU A 43 0.62 -26.20 11.44
C GLU A 43 -0.71 -26.90 11.12
N PHE A 44 -1.79 -26.50 11.79
CA PHE A 44 -3.14 -26.97 11.47
C PHE A 44 -3.54 -26.61 10.04
N LEU A 45 -3.35 -25.35 9.61
CA LEU A 45 -3.67 -24.91 8.27
C LEU A 45 -2.85 -25.63 7.21
N ASP A 46 -1.54 -25.71 7.37
CA ASP A 46 -0.65 -26.39 6.42
C ASP A 46 -1.03 -27.87 6.24
N LYS A 47 -1.59 -28.50 7.28
CA LYS A 47 -1.99 -29.90 7.24
C LYS A 47 -3.36 -30.11 6.58
N GLU A 48 -4.36 -29.30 6.93
CA GLU A 48 -5.75 -29.52 6.51
C GLU A 48 -6.22 -28.62 5.36
N PHE A 49 -5.59 -27.43 5.23
CA PHE A 49 -5.96 -26.40 4.25
C PHE A 49 -4.71 -25.71 3.68
N PRO A 50 -3.82 -26.43 2.98
CA PRO A 50 -2.50 -25.92 2.57
C PRO A 50 -2.56 -24.71 1.62
N ASP A 51 -3.69 -24.46 0.97
CA ASP A 51 -3.89 -23.31 0.09
C ASP A 51 -4.44 -22.08 0.82
N ALA A 52 -4.80 -22.22 2.12
CA ALA A 52 -5.33 -21.10 2.89
C ALA A 52 -4.24 -20.12 3.32
N ALA A 53 -4.53 -18.83 3.22
CA ALA A 53 -3.62 -17.77 3.61
C ALA A 53 -4.04 -17.09 4.92
N MET A 54 -3.06 -16.61 5.70
CA MET A 54 -3.29 -15.72 6.84
C MET A 54 -2.53 -14.41 6.67
N VAL A 55 -3.24 -13.30 6.83
CA VAL A 55 -2.64 -11.97 6.97
C VAL A 55 -2.94 -11.42 8.36
N SER A 56 -1.93 -10.95 9.06
CA SER A 56 -2.08 -10.39 10.39
C SER A 56 -2.27 -8.86 10.35
N GLU A 57 -3.07 -8.37 11.25
CA GLU A 57 -2.98 -7.00 11.71
C GLU A 57 -2.10 -6.97 12.96
N TRP A 58 -0.80 -6.86 12.76
CA TRP A 58 0.18 -6.84 13.84
C TRP A 58 1.07 -5.60 13.76
N GLY A 59 1.58 -5.27 12.57
CA GLY A 59 2.49 -4.15 12.37
C GLY A 59 3.90 -4.41 12.89
N ASP A 60 4.24 -5.67 13.15
CA ASP A 60 5.57 -6.17 13.48
C ASP A 60 5.85 -7.40 12.62
N PRO A 61 6.31 -7.22 11.38
CA PRO A 61 6.53 -8.34 10.46
C PRO A 61 7.45 -9.41 10.99
N GLN A 62 8.44 -9.05 11.82
CA GLN A 62 9.38 -10.02 12.38
C GLN A 62 8.67 -11.05 13.26
N ARG A 63 7.87 -10.57 14.23
CA ARG A 63 7.12 -11.43 15.14
C ARG A 63 5.95 -12.14 14.47
N SER A 64 5.25 -11.43 13.61
CA SER A 64 4.11 -11.98 12.88
C SER A 64 4.53 -13.15 11.98
N LEU A 65 5.53 -12.96 11.13
CA LEU A 65 6.01 -13.98 10.20
C LEU A 65 6.73 -15.11 10.96
N GLU A 66 7.39 -14.81 12.11
CA GLU A 66 7.87 -15.85 13.02
C GLU A 66 6.72 -16.70 13.59
N GLY A 67 5.58 -16.07 13.87
CA GLY A 67 4.34 -16.74 14.31
C GLY A 67 3.68 -17.60 13.23
N GLY A 68 4.18 -17.59 11.99
CA GLY A 68 3.66 -18.43 10.90
C GLY A 68 2.63 -17.74 10.03
N PHE A 69 2.39 -16.44 10.17
CA PHE A 69 1.57 -15.70 9.21
C PHE A 69 2.24 -15.68 7.84
N HIS A 70 1.44 -15.71 6.78
CA HIS A 70 1.92 -15.58 5.41
C HIS A 70 2.27 -14.14 5.07
N MET A 71 1.57 -13.19 5.71
CA MET A 71 1.67 -11.77 5.43
C MET A 71 1.43 -10.93 6.70
N ASP A 72 2.08 -9.76 6.78
CA ASP A 72 1.78 -8.73 7.77
C ASP A 72 1.74 -7.35 7.13
N PHE A 73 0.87 -6.47 7.64
CA PHE A 73 0.78 -5.10 7.17
C PHE A 73 1.88 -4.22 7.75
N LEU A 74 2.45 -3.35 6.91
CA LEU A 74 3.28 -2.24 7.34
C LEU A 74 2.39 -1.12 7.87
N LEU A 75 1.82 -1.32 9.05
CA LEU A 75 0.87 -0.40 9.65
C LEU A 75 1.51 0.97 9.93
N GLU A 76 0.69 2.02 9.92
CA GLU A 76 1.14 3.41 10.10
C GLU A 76 1.56 3.75 11.53
N PHE A 77 1.10 2.96 12.49
CA PHE A 77 1.58 3.04 13.87
C PHE A 77 2.72 2.02 14.07
N GLY A 78 3.62 2.33 14.97
CA GLY A 78 4.78 1.49 15.24
C GLY A 78 6.03 1.96 14.49
N THR A 79 6.90 1.01 14.18
CA THR A 79 8.26 1.29 13.66
C THR A 79 8.37 1.27 12.14
N SER A 80 7.27 1.08 11.41
CA SER A 80 7.29 0.95 9.95
C SER A 80 7.57 2.27 9.23
N HIS A 81 7.27 3.41 9.85
CA HIS A 81 7.34 4.74 9.24
C HIS A 81 6.49 4.91 7.96
N SER A 82 5.53 4.03 7.72
CA SER A 82 4.64 4.13 6.54
C SER A 82 3.75 5.38 6.58
N ASN A 83 3.44 5.90 7.77
CA ASN A 83 2.74 7.17 7.94
C ASN A 83 3.50 8.36 7.31
N ASP A 84 4.83 8.34 7.33
CA ASP A 84 5.69 9.41 6.78
C ASP A 84 5.60 9.49 5.26
N LEU A 85 5.17 8.42 4.62
CA LEU A 85 5.01 8.37 3.18
C LEU A 85 3.77 9.13 2.70
N PHE A 86 2.64 8.99 3.44
CA PHE A 86 1.33 9.34 2.89
C PHE A 86 0.50 10.27 3.75
N ARG A 87 0.59 10.24 5.10
CA ARG A 87 -0.43 10.79 6.01
C ARG A 87 0.07 11.71 7.11
N CYS A 88 1.39 11.81 7.32
CA CYS A 88 1.93 12.79 8.26
C CYS A 88 1.72 14.23 7.75
N LYS A 89 2.06 15.23 8.55
CA LYS A 89 1.92 16.65 8.20
C LYS A 89 2.60 17.03 6.89
N GLU A 90 3.75 16.44 6.60
CA GLU A 90 4.54 16.64 5.38
C GLU A 90 4.85 15.26 4.76
N PRO A 91 3.88 14.64 4.05
CA PRO A 91 4.09 13.33 3.47
C PRO A 91 5.18 13.35 2.40
N TYR A 92 5.95 12.26 2.31
CA TYR A 92 7.01 12.16 1.29
C TYR A 92 6.46 12.29 -0.13
N PHE A 93 5.28 11.72 -0.39
CA PHE A 93 4.65 11.77 -1.72
C PHE A 93 3.89 13.07 -2.00
N SER A 94 3.96 14.08 -1.12
CA SER A 94 3.45 15.41 -1.42
C SER A 94 4.43 16.20 -2.29
N SER A 95 3.91 16.90 -3.30
CA SER A 95 4.66 17.76 -4.21
C SER A 95 5.40 18.91 -3.54
N ARG A 96 5.05 19.22 -2.28
CA ARG A 96 5.78 20.19 -1.45
C ARG A 96 7.22 19.78 -1.15
N ALA A 97 7.56 18.49 -1.32
CA ALA A 97 8.90 17.93 -1.15
C ALA A 97 9.57 18.25 0.20
N LYS A 98 8.80 18.16 1.28
CA LYS A 98 9.28 18.37 2.67
C LYS A 98 9.31 17.09 3.49
N GLY A 99 8.87 15.98 2.92
CA GLY A 99 8.83 14.68 3.58
C GLY A 99 10.20 14.00 3.62
N ASN A 100 10.27 12.93 4.39
CA ASN A 100 11.46 12.11 4.57
C ASN A 100 11.15 10.63 4.29
N ILE A 101 11.90 10.03 3.38
CA ILE A 101 11.76 8.59 3.03
C ILE A 101 12.74 7.71 3.83
N TYR A 102 13.79 8.31 4.39
CA TYR A 102 14.93 7.61 4.95
C TYR A 102 14.54 6.66 6.07
N ASP A 103 13.74 7.11 7.03
CA ASP A 103 13.37 6.31 8.21
C ASP A 103 12.51 5.10 7.81
N PHE A 104 11.60 5.27 6.83
CA PHE A 104 10.86 4.15 6.24
C PHE A 104 11.82 3.15 5.57
N VAL A 105 12.77 3.61 4.77
CA VAL A 105 13.69 2.74 4.04
C VAL A 105 14.59 1.95 4.98
N GLU A 106 15.12 2.56 6.02
CA GLU A 106 15.95 1.85 7.00
C GLU A 106 15.14 0.80 7.78
N SER A 107 13.94 1.16 8.26
CA SER A 107 13.04 0.18 8.89
C SER A 107 12.66 -0.95 7.92
N TYR A 108 12.39 -0.63 6.67
CA TYR A 108 12.03 -1.62 5.65
C TYR A 108 13.18 -2.61 5.38
N LYS A 109 14.43 -2.11 5.24
CA LYS A 109 15.63 -2.94 5.07
C LYS A 109 15.83 -3.90 6.25
N GLU A 110 15.76 -3.39 7.48
CA GLU A 110 15.87 -4.19 8.69
C GLU A 110 14.81 -5.30 8.73
N ASN A 111 13.56 -4.97 8.41
CA ASN A 111 12.50 -5.96 8.34
C ASN A 111 12.73 -7.00 7.24
N CYS A 112 13.21 -6.59 6.04
CA CYS A 112 13.57 -7.53 4.98
C CYS A 112 14.63 -8.55 5.42
N GLU A 113 15.69 -8.09 6.10
CA GLU A 113 16.76 -8.96 6.60
C GLU A 113 16.23 -9.97 7.63
N LYS A 114 15.46 -9.50 8.61
CA LYS A 114 14.96 -10.33 9.70
C LYS A 114 13.83 -11.29 9.30
N THR A 115 13.09 -10.96 8.26
CA THR A 115 11.97 -11.78 7.78
C THR A 115 12.30 -12.61 6.54
N ALA A 116 13.54 -12.58 6.06
CA ALA A 116 13.96 -13.20 4.80
C ALA A 116 13.37 -14.60 4.58
N GLY A 117 12.56 -14.75 3.56
CA GLY A 117 11.94 -16.03 3.17
C GLY A 117 10.77 -16.52 4.02
N LYS A 118 10.42 -15.86 5.13
CA LYS A 118 9.34 -16.34 6.03
C LYS A 118 7.94 -15.95 5.55
N GLY A 119 7.79 -14.83 4.85
CA GLY A 119 6.49 -14.34 4.38
C GLY A 119 6.60 -13.01 3.67
N LEU A 120 5.49 -12.27 3.55
CA LEU A 120 5.41 -11.03 2.81
C LEU A 120 5.05 -9.85 3.73
N MET A 121 5.68 -8.71 3.50
CA MET A 121 5.28 -7.43 4.06
C MET A 121 4.31 -6.76 3.08
N CYS A 122 3.20 -6.22 3.60
CA CYS A 122 2.13 -5.69 2.77
C CYS A 122 2.06 -4.17 2.86
N MET A 123 2.37 -3.50 1.73
CA MET A 123 2.01 -2.10 1.54
C MET A 123 0.51 -1.98 1.27
N PHE A 124 -0.13 -0.96 1.81
CA PHE A 124 -1.54 -0.68 1.55
C PHE A 124 -1.78 0.79 1.22
N SER A 125 -2.79 1.07 0.41
CA SER A 125 -3.20 2.44 0.11
C SER A 125 -3.96 3.06 1.28
N GLY A 126 -4.73 2.27 1.98
CA GLY A 126 -5.52 2.66 3.14
C GLY A 126 -6.23 1.46 3.75
N ASN A 127 -6.93 1.71 4.84
CA ASN A 127 -7.85 0.78 5.46
C ASN A 127 -8.96 1.53 6.21
N HIS A 128 -9.82 0.79 6.91
CA HIS A 128 -10.95 1.36 7.66
C HIS A 128 -10.55 2.11 8.94
N ASP A 129 -9.28 2.09 9.31
CA ASP A 129 -8.76 2.68 10.55
C ASP A 129 -7.85 3.90 10.33
N VAL A 130 -7.44 4.15 9.10
CA VAL A 130 -6.59 5.29 8.76
C VAL A 130 -7.29 6.24 7.78
N ASP A 131 -6.77 7.45 7.67
CA ASP A 131 -7.25 8.42 6.69
C ASP A 131 -7.05 7.90 5.26
N ARG A 132 -7.96 8.29 4.35
CA ARG A 132 -7.78 8.03 2.93
C ARG A 132 -6.58 8.78 2.37
N LEU A 133 -5.88 8.21 1.38
CA LEU A 133 -4.75 8.89 0.71
C LEU A 133 -5.12 10.28 0.23
N ALA A 134 -6.30 10.43 -0.38
CA ALA A 134 -6.81 11.69 -0.94
C ALA A 134 -7.13 12.77 0.12
N ARG A 135 -6.97 12.49 1.42
CA ARG A 135 -7.00 13.53 2.46
C ARG A 135 -5.73 14.37 2.48
N HIS A 136 -4.60 13.77 2.14
CA HIS A 136 -3.26 14.35 2.28
C HIS A 136 -2.54 14.55 0.96
N LEU A 137 -2.86 13.73 -0.06
CA LEU A 137 -2.27 13.75 -1.40
C LEU A 137 -3.35 14.08 -2.43
N HIS A 138 -3.01 14.87 -3.45
CA HIS A 138 -3.98 15.37 -4.41
C HIS A 138 -3.49 15.24 -5.86
N GLY A 139 -4.41 14.99 -6.78
CA GLY A 139 -4.10 14.94 -8.22
C GLY A 139 -2.99 13.93 -8.54
N ASP A 140 -1.94 14.41 -9.17
CA ASP A 140 -0.82 13.56 -9.62
C ASP A 140 0.01 12.97 -8.46
N GLU A 141 -0.04 13.55 -7.27
CA GLU A 141 0.59 12.98 -6.06
C GLU A 141 0.04 11.58 -5.76
N LEU A 142 -1.27 11.35 -5.99
CA LEU A 142 -1.88 10.03 -5.83
C LEU A 142 -1.33 9.01 -6.84
N LYS A 143 -1.17 9.42 -8.11
CA LYS A 143 -0.61 8.53 -9.16
C LYS A 143 0.83 8.13 -8.84
N VAL A 144 1.63 9.09 -8.37
CA VAL A 144 3.02 8.86 -7.94
C VAL A 144 3.08 7.94 -6.72
N ALA A 145 2.18 8.12 -5.75
CA ALA A 145 2.08 7.25 -4.58
C ALA A 145 1.67 5.81 -4.97
N PHE A 146 0.73 5.63 -5.90
CA PHE A 146 0.37 4.31 -6.41
C PHE A 146 1.50 3.65 -7.23
N ALA A 147 2.31 4.42 -7.96
CA ALA A 147 3.51 3.89 -8.62
C ALA A 147 4.47 3.27 -7.59
N PHE A 148 4.64 3.88 -6.42
CA PHE A 148 5.40 3.32 -5.31
C PHE A 148 4.73 2.06 -4.74
N ILE A 149 3.46 2.15 -4.28
CA ILE A 149 2.74 1.04 -3.65
C ILE A 149 2.77 -0.21 -4.54
N LEU A 150 2.54 -0.05 -5.85
CA LEU A 150 2.44 -1.16 -6.79
C LEU A 150 3.79 -1.65 -7.33
N SER A 151 4.90 -0.95 -7.08
CA SER A 151 6.24 -1.41 -7.44
C SER A 151 7.05 -1.96 -6.24
N MET A 152 6.58 -1.81 -5.00
CA MET A 152 7.20 -2.42 -3.82
C MET A 152 7.02 -3.94 -3.80
N PRO A 153 7.95 -4.72 -3.18
CA PRO A 153 7.74 -6.14 -2.92
C PRO A 153 6.54 -6.39 -1.99
N GLY A 154 6.19 -7.65 -1.79
CA GLY A 154 5.08 -8.05 -0.94
C GLY A 154 3.73 -8.03 -1.65
N ALA A 155 2.64 -8.09 -0.91
CA ALA A 155 1.29 -8.02 -1.43
C ALA A 155 0.72 -6.60 -1.24
N PRO A 156 0.46 -5.86 -2.33
CA PRO A 156 -0.19 -4.56 -2.23
C PRO A 156 -1.68 -4.74 -1.93
N PHE A 157 -2.18 -3.97 -0.96
CA PHE A 157 -3.61 -3.89 -0.64
C PHE A 157 -4.14 -2.53 -1.05
N ILE A 158 -5.18 -2.51 -1.87
CA ILE A 158 -5.87 -1.29 -2.27
C ILE A 158 -7.18 -1.23 -1.49
N TYR A 159 -7.34 -0.19 -0.66
CA TYR A 159 -8.58 0.04 0.03
C TYR A 159 -9.63 0.57 -0.94
N TYR A 160 -10.86 0.04 -0.89
CA TYR A 160 -11.91 0.40 -1.85
C TYR A 160 -12.08 1.91 -1.97
N GLY A 161 -12.15 2.39 -3.19
CA GLY A 161 -12.33 3.80 -3.50
C GLY A 161 -11.04 4.63 -3.54
N ASP A 162 -9.91 4.14 -2.99
CA ASP A 162 -8.63 4.85 -3.13
C ASP A 162 -8.17 4.87 -4.59
N GLU A 163 -8.51 3.84 -5.38
CA GLU A 163 -8.23 3.73 -6.82
C GLU A 163 -9.00 4.76 -7.68
N ILE A 164 -10.02 5.37 -7.11
CA ILE A 164 -10.77 6.47 -7.74
C ILE A 164 -10.58 7.81 -7.01
N GLY A 165 -9.69 7.87 -6.03
CA GLY A 165 -9.41 9.07 -5.26
C GLY A 165 -10.54 9.49 -4.32
N MET A 166 -11.30 8.53 -3.75
CA MET A 166 -12.33 8.85 -2.74
C MET A 166 -11.72 9.63 -1.58
N ARG A 167 -12.39 10.70 -1.20
CA ARG A 167 -11.95 11.60 -0.14
C ARG A 167 -12.36 11.11 1.24
N TYR A 168 -11.61 11.50 2.25
CA TYR A 168 -12.05 11.41 3.63
C TYR A 168 -13.21 12.41 3.85
N VAL A 169 -14.32 11.94 4.41
CA VAL A 169 -15.49 12.80 4.67
C VAL A 169 -15.35 13.41 6.05
N GLU A 170 -15.09 14.71 6.09
CA GLU A 170 -14.90 15.46 7.34
C GLU A 170 -16.21 15.63 8.12
N GLY A 171 -16.08 15.75 9.44
CA GLY A 171 -17.21 16.11 10.33
C GLY A 171 -18.24 15.02 10.57
N LEU A 172 -18.03 13.80 10.07
CA LEU A 172 -18.92 12.69 10.36
C LEU A 172 -18.83 12.29 11.84
N LYS A 173 -19.98 12.12 12.48
CA LYS A 173 -20.03 11.61 13.85
C LYS A 173 -19.54 10.17 13.90
N SER A 174 -18.65 9.87 14.85
CA SER A 174 -18.26 8.49 15.11
C SER A 174 -19.46 7.71 15.66
N VAL A 175 -19.82 6.62 14.99
CA VAL A 175 -20.92 5.73 15.39
C VAL A 175 -20.43 4.46 16.09
N GLU A 176 -19.13 4.17 15.99
CA GLU A 176 -18.53 2.94 16.50
C GLU A 176 -17.65 3.15 17.75
N GLY A 177 -17.60 4.38 18.27
CA GLY A 177 -16.71 4.75 19.38
C GLY A 177 -15.23 4.80 18.96
N GLY A 178 -14.35 5.05 19.95
CA GLY A 178 -12.92 5.17 19.71
C GLY A 178 -12.53 6.51 19.06
N TYR A 179 -11.46 6.49 18.26
CA TYR A 179 -10.98 7.67 17.55
C TYR A 179 -11.79 7.94 16.27
N ASN A 180 -11.66 9.16 15.74
CA ASN A 180 -12.42 9.59 14.57
C ASN A 180 -11.84 8.96 13.28
N ARG A 181 -12.51 7.95 12.76
CA ARG A 181 -12.18 7.21 11.54
C ARG A 181 -13.37 7.04 10.58
N THR A 182 -14.54 7.53 10.96
CA THR A 182 -15.79 7.34 10.20
C THR A 182 -15.69 7.88 8.77
N GLY A 183 -14.94 8.97 8.57
CA GLY A 183 -14.76 9.57 7.24
C GLY A 183 -14.04 8.70 6.22
N SER A 184 -13.27 7.70 6.67
CA SER A 184 -12.64 6.72 5.77
C SER A 184 -13.60 5.60 5.33
N ARG A 185 -14.72 5.45 6.03
CA ARG A 185 -15.67 4.34 5.88
C ARG A 185 -16.93 4.72 5.11
N SER A 186 -16.93 5.91 4.46
CA SER A 186 -18.04 6.33 3.61
C SER A 186 -18.32 5.29 2.52
N PRO A 187 -19.60 5.09 2.14
CA PRO A 187 -19.97 4.11 1.11
C PRO A 187 -19.26 4.34 -0.22
N MET A 188 -19.00 3.26 -0.97
CA MET A 188 -18.40 3.34 -2.31
C MET A 188 -19.23 4.23 -3.24
N GLN A 189 -18.55 5.05 -4.02
CA GLN A 189 -19.14 6.00 -4.96
C GLN A 189 -19.09 5.42 -6.38
N TRP A 190 -20.18 4.75 -6.80
CA TRP A 190 -20.24 4.07 -8.09
C TRP A 190 -20.57 5.01 -9.24
N ASP A 191 -21.62 5.85 -9.09
CA ASP A 191 -22.12 6.75 -10.13
C ASP A 191 -22.83 7.99 -9.55
N ASP A 192 -23.58 8.71 -10.38
CA ASP A 192 -24.30 9.93 -9.98
C ASP A 192 -25.77 9.65 -9.59
N SER A 193 -26.19 8.39 -9.46
CA SER A 193 -27.54 8.02 -9.03
C SER A 193 -27.74 8.18 -7.51
N THR A 194 -28.92 7.83 -7.00
CA THR A 194 -29.24 7.91 -5.57
C THR A 194 -28.17 7.21 -4.72
N ASN A 195 -27.70 7.88 -3.67
CA ASN A 195 -26.61 7.42 -2.81
C ASN A 195 -25.36 6.96 -3.60
N ALA A 196 -25.04 7.65 -4.69
CA ALA A 196 -23.93 7.32 -5.59
C ALA A 196 -23.96 5.86 -6.10
N GLY A 197 -25.15 5.28 -6.32
CA GLY A 197 -25.31 3.90 -6.74
C GLY A 197 -25.05 2.85 -5.66
N PHE A 198 -24.74 3.27 -4.43
CA PHE A 198 -24.46 2.33 -3.33
C PHE A 198 -25.71 1.66 -2.78
N SER A 199 -26.83 2.39 -2.63
CA SER A 199 -28.05 1.87 -2.03
C SER A 199 -29.28 2.63 -2.57
N SER A 200 -30.40 1.94 -2.72
CA SER A 200 -31.71 2.51 -3.02
C SER A 200 -32.48 3.01 -1.79
N ALA A 201 -31.95 2.80 -0.57
CA ALA A 201 -32.57 3.26 0.66
C ALA A 201 -32.59 4.81 0.73
N PRO A 202 -33.48 5.43 1.53
CA PRO A 202 -33.38 6.85 1.85
C PRO A 202 -31.99 7.21 2.40
N ALA A 203 -31.45 8.34 2.02
CA ALA A 203 -30.11 8.76 2.47
C ALA A 203 -29.98 8.87 4.00
N SER A 204 -31.11 9.14 4.69
CA SER A 204 -31.19 9.16 6.16
C SER A 204 -30.96 7.80 6.82
N ASP A 205 -31.16 6.72 6.07
CA ASP A 205 -31.09 5.35 6.57
C ASP A 205 -29.72 4.71 6.34
N LEU A 206 -28.80 5.42 5.68
CA LEU A 206 -27.42 4.96 5.54
C LEU A 206 -26.70 5.00 6.90
N TYR A 207 -26.03 3.91 7.24
CA TYR A 207 -25.27 3.81 8.49
C TYR A 207 -24.16 4.86 8.58
N ILE A 208 -23.47 5.12 7.46
CA ILE A 208 -22.51 6.21 7.30
C ILE A 208 -22.93 7.02 6.07
N ALA A 209 -22.94 8.35 6.22
CA ALA A 209 -23.34 9.24 5.15
C ALA A 209 -22.37 9.19 3.96
N MET A 210 -22.89 9.44 2.76
CA MET A 210 -22.11 9.67 1.56
C MET A 210 -21.30 10.97 1.66
N ASP A 211 -20.23 11.09 0.86
CA ASP A 211 -19.58 12.38 0.59
C ASP A 211 -20.63 13.33 -0.02
N PRO A 212 -20.94 14.45 0.64
CA PRO A 212 -21.98 15.36 0.20
C PRO A 212 -21.56 16.24 -0.99
N ASP A 213 -20.28 16.25 -1.35
CA ASP A 213 -19.77 17.10 -2.40
C ASP A 213 -20.29 16.64 -3.78
N LYS A 214 -20.76 17.60 -4.58
CA LYS A 214 -21.26 17.33 -5.94
C LYS A 214 -20.13 16.89 -6.88
N ASP A 215 -18.91 17.32 -6.61
CA ASP A 215 -17.71 17.00 -7.39
C ASP A 215 -16.98 15.76 -6.87
N ARG A 216 -17.60 14.98 -5.98
CA ARG A 216 -17.03 13.73 -5.49
C ARG A 216 -16.65 12.81 -6.66
N PRO A 217 -15.52 12.10 -6.55
CA PRO A 217 -15.15 11.11 -7.54
C PRO A 217 -16.15 9.95 -7.52
N THR A 218 -16.43 9.39 -8.71
CA THR A 218 -17.22 8.17 -8.82
C THR A 218 -16.54 7.19 -9.76
N ALA A 219 -16.75 5.90 -9.57
CA ALA A 219 -16.17 4.87 -10.44
C ALA A 219 -16.52 5.15 -11.91
N LYS A 220 -17.77 5.54 -12.19
CA LYS A 220 -18.24 5.88 -13.54
C LYS A 220 -17.48 7.04 -14.18
N LYS A 221 -17.24 8.13 -13.43
CA LYS A 221 -16.47 9.29 -13.91
C LYS A 221 -15.01 8.92 -14.17
N GLU A 222 -14.39 8.25 -13.23
CA GLU A 222 -12.99 7.85 -13.34
C GLU A 222 -12.75 6.82 -14.45
N MET A 223 -13.67 5.90 -14.66
CA MET A 223 -13.60 4.96 -15.79
C MET A 223 -13.80 5.63 -17.15
N ALA A 224 -14.53 6.73 -17.20
CA ALA A 224 -14.77 7.47 -18.45
C ALA A 224 -13.63 8.45 -18.81
N ALA A 225 -12.81 8.87 -17.83
CA ALA A 225 -11.73 9.82 -18.02
C ALA A 225 -10.41 9.09 -18.34
N PRO A 226 -9.83 9.24 -19.55
CA PRO A 226 -8.66 8.47 -19.98
C PRO A 226 -7.42 8.61 -19.06
N ASP A 227 -7.22 9.81 -18.52
CA ASP A 227 -6.05 10.15 -17.68
C ASP A 227 -6.35 10.06 -16.16
N SER A 228 -7.43 9.36 -15.80
CA SER A 228 -7.85 9.25 -14.41
C SER A 228 -6.90 8.41 -13.55
N LEU A 229 -7.04 8.56 -12.24
CA LEU A 229 -6.34 7.72 -11.26
C LEU A 229 -6.69 6.24 -11.44
N TYR A 230 -7.95 5.92 -11.74
CA TYR A 230 -8.40 4.56 -12.02
C TYR A 230 -7.61 3.89 -13.16
N HIS A 231 -7.43 4.59 -14.27
CA HIS A 231 -6.68 4.04 -15.41
C HIS A 231 -5.19 3.91 -15.10
N GLU A 232 -4.63 4.82 -14.32
CA GLU A 232 -3.23 4.75 -13.90
C GLU A 232 -2.99 3.55 -12.96
N VAL A 233 -3.85 3.36 -11.95
CA VAL A 233 -3.78 2.18 -11.05
C VAL A 233 -3.95 0.89 -11.83
N LYS A 234 -4.91 0.82 -12.75
CA LYS A 234 -5.13 -0.34 -13.62
C LYS A 234 -3.91 -0.66 -14.51
N LYS A 235 -3.25 0.37 -15.04
CA LYS A 235 -2.01 0.23 -15.83
C LYS A 235 -0.88 -0.32 -14.98
N LEU A 236 -0.65 0.25 -13.78
CA LEU A 236 0.38 -0.20 -12.84
C LEU A 236 0.18 -1.66 -12.38
N ILE A 237 -1.07 -2.08 -12.12
CA ILE A 237 -1.38 -3.48 -11.79
C ILE A 237 -0.98 -4.41 -12.93
N ARG A 238 -1.31 -4.07 -14.19
CA ARG A 238 -0.92 -4.87 -15.35
C ARG A 238 0.59 -4.96 -15.51
N ILE A 239 1.29 -3.85 -15.35
CA ILE A 239 2.76 -3.80 -15.40
C ILE A 239 3.36 -4.70 -14.32
N ARG A 240 2.89 -4.58 -13.06
CA ARG A 240 3.32 -5.45 -11.97
C ARG A 240 3.13 -6.94 -12.29
N GLN A 241 1.99 -7.31 -12.85
CA GLN A 241 1.67 -8.69 -13.21
C GLN A 241 2.53 -9.22 -14.38
N SER A 242 2.95 -8.33 -15.28
CA SER A 242 3.73 -8.70 -16.49
C SER A 242 5.23 -8.82 -16.24
N HIS A 243 5.73 -8.34 -15.10
CA HIS A 243 7.16 -8.29 -14.78
C HIS A 243 7.46 -9.03 -13.47
N LYS A 244 8.22 -10.12 -13.54
CA LYS A 244 8.56 -10.95 -12.37
C LYS A 244 9.29 -10.13 -11.30
N ALA A 245 10.22 -9.26 -11.71
CA ALA A 245 10.96 -8.39 -10.80
C ALA A 245 10.03 -7.48 -9.95
N LEU A 246 8.87 -7.08 -10.47
CA LEU A 246 7.91 -6.24 -9.75
C LEU A 246 6.94 -7.03 -8.87
N GLN A 247 6.91 -8.35 -8.95
CA GLN A 247 6.01 -9.20 -8.17
C GLN A 247 6.44 -9.33 -6.70
N SER A 248 5.65 -10.07 -5.94
CA SER A 248 5.73 -10.11 -4.47
C SER A 248 7.10 -10.51 -3.91
N ARG A 249 7.80 -11.43 -4.58
CA ARG A 249 9.07 -12.00 -4.12
C ARG A 249 10.30 -11.41 -4.81
N GLY A 250 10.12 -10.50 -5.77
CA GLY A 250 11.22 -9.79 -6.39
C GLY A 250 12.04 -9.03 -5.34
N LYS A 251 13.36 -9.11 -5.43
CA LYS A 251 14.28 -8.38 -4.53
C LYS A 251 14.16 -6.89 -4.73
N ILE A 252 14.52 -6.13 -3.71
CA ILE A 252 14.63 -4.67 -3.77
C ILE A 252 16.00 -4.23 -3.27
N THR A 253 16.61 -3.29 -3.98
CA THR A 253 17.84 -2.62 -3.57
C THR A 253 17.65 -1.12 -3.75
N PHE A 254 17.64 -0.36 -2.66
CA PHE A 254 17.56 1.09 -2.73
C PHE A 254 18.89 1.66 -3.23
N VAL A 255 18.84 2.47 -4.29
CA VAL A 255 20.01 3.12 -4.91
C VAL A 255 20.08 4.60 -4.60
N TYR A 256 18.95 5.23 -4.30
CA TYR A 256 18.86 6.58 -3.80
C TYR A 256 17.65 6.77 -2.89
N ALA A 257 17.88 6.99 -1.61
CA ALA A 257 16.86 7.20 -0.59
C ALA A 257 17.45 8.03 0.57
N GLU A 258 17.97 9.20 0.24
CA GLU A 258 18.65 10.06 1.19
C GLU A 258 17.69 10.82 2.08
N LYS A 259 18.18 11.21 3.27
CA LYS A 259 17.38 11.96 4.24
C LYS A 259 16.99 13.34 3.68
N ASN A 260 15.69 13.65 3.71
CA ASN A 260 15.13 14.91 3.21
C ASN A 260 15.49 15.21 1.73
N ALA A 261 15.63 14.17 0.91
CA ALA A 261 16.02 14.29 -0.48
C ALA A 261 15.03 13.62 -1.44
N TYR A 262 15.08 14.03 -2.68
CA TYR A 262 14.32 13.51 -3.82
C TYR A 262 15.24 13.35 -5.03
N PRO A 263 14.99 12.40 -5.93
CA PRO A 263 13.89 11.45 -5.95
C PRO A 263 14.12 10.28 -5.01
N LEU A 264 13.21 9.29 -5.00
CA LEU A 264 13.45 7.94 -4.53
C LEU A 264 13.83 7.06 -5.72
N ALA A 265 14.87 6.24 -5.58
CA ALA A 265 15.23 5.26 -6.61
C ALA A 265 15.64 3.92 -6.01
N TYR A 266 15.18 2.83 -6.62
CA TYR A 266 15.52 1.47 -6.23
C TYR A 266 15.48 0.51 -7.42
N ILE A 267 16.20 -0.59 -7.31
CA ILE A 267 16.20 -1.68 -8.28
C ILE A 267 15.30 -2.80 -7.75
N ARG A 268 14.41 -3.30 -8.62
CA ARG A 268 13.66 -4.54 -8.43
C ARG A 268 14.29 -5.63 -9.29
N GLU A 269 14.47 -6.83 -8.73
CA GLU A 269 15.18 -7.92 -9.42
C GLU A 269 14.53 -9.28 -9.15
N ASP A 270 14.38 -10.09 -10.22
CA ASP A 270 14.03 -11.50 -10.13
C ASP A 270 14.67 -12.26 -11.31
N GLY A 271 15.62 -13.15 -11.00
CA GLY A 271 16.43 -13.83 -12.00
C GLY A 271 17.21 -12.84 -12.88
N ASP A 272 16.97 -12.91 -14.18
CA ASP A 272 17.64 -12.05 -15.16
C ASP A 272 16.93 -10.71 -15.37
N GLU A 273 15.74 -10.52 -14.80
CA GLU A 273 14.99 -9.28 -14.95
C GLU A 273 15.38 -8.29 -13.85
N LYS A 274 15.88 -7.11 -14.29
CA LYS A 274 16.21 -5.98 -13.42
C LYS A 274 15.50 -4.72 -13.91
N ILE A 275 14.80 -4.06 -12.98
CA ILE A 275 14.01 -2.87 -13.25
C ILE A 275 14.43 -1.78 -12.27
N LEU A 276 14.93 -0.68 -12.80
CA LEU A 276 15.18 0.55 -12.05
C LEU A 276 13.86 1.32 -11.94
N VAL A 277 13.39 1.51 -10.73
CA VAL A 277 12.23 2.33 -10.39
C VAL A 277 12.72 3.67 -9.88
N ILE A 278 12.25 4.76 -10.47
CA ILE A 278 12.59 6.12 -10.07
C ILE A 278 11.31 6.92 -9.86
N ILE A 279 11.18 7.58 -8.72
CA ILE A 279 9.95 8.29 -8.35
C ILE A 279 10.30 9.66 -7.78
N ASN A 280 9.83 10.72 -8.42
CA ASN A 280 9.98 12.09 -7.95
C ASN A 280 8.62 12.71 -7.63
N ALA A 281 8.30 12.82 -6.35
CA ALA A 281 7.08 13.49 -5.90
C ALA A 281 7.18 15.02 -5.94
N ALA A 282 8.41 15.58 -5.92
CA ALA A 282 8.61 17.03 -5.88
C ALA A 282 8.00 17.76 -7.08
N ALA A 283 7.52 18.99 -6.86
CA ALA A 283 7.04 19.89 -7.92
C ALA A 283 8.17 20.44 -8.83
N GLU A 284 9.40 19.99 -8.60
CA GLU A 284 10.60 20.40 -9.37
C GLU A 284 11.34 19.17 -9.85
N ALA A 285 12.06 19.29 -10.97
CA ALA A 285 12.99 18.27 -11.42
C ALA A 285 14.12 18.06 -10.39
N LYS A 286 14.52 16.80 -10.19
CA LYS A 286 15.60 16.43 -9.26
C LYS A 286 16.64 15.60 -9.99
N THR A 287 17.91 15.79 -9.60
CA THR A 287 19.03 15.06 -10.21
C THR A 287 19.82 14.32 -9.13
N PHE A 288 20.14 13.05 -9.38
CA PHE A 288 20.96 12.24 -8.48
C PHE A 288 22.01 11.44 -9.26
N ALA A 289 23.08 11.03 -8.58
CA ALA A 289 24.09 10.15 -9.15
C ALA A 289 23.59 8.70 -9.13
N CYS A 290 23.74 7.98 -10.23
CA CYS A 290 23.34 6.59 -10.35
C CYS A 290 24.19 5.88 -11.40
N ASP A 291 24.78 4.74 -11.02
CA ASP A 291 25.57 3.91 -11.92
C ASP A 291 24.68 3.01 -12.82
N ALA A 292 23.40 2.81 -12.44
CA ALA A 292 22.44 2.06 -13.24
C ALA A 292 21.91 2.95 -14.37
N GLU A 293 22.16 2.53 -15.61
CA GLU A 293 21.64 3.24 -16.78
C GLU A 293 20.24 2.76 -17.16
N PRO A 294 19.23 3.64 -17.16
CA PRO A 294 17.91 3.32 -17.68
C PRO A 294 17.99 3.08 -19.19
N LYS A 295 17.56 1.91 -19.64
CA LYS A 295 17.54 1.52 -21.08
C LYS A 295 16.13 1.72 -21.66
N GLU A 296 15.33 0.68 -21.63
CA GLU A 296 13.96 0.69 -22.13
C GLU A 296 12.97 1.09 -21.05
N ALA A 297 12.10 2.06 -21.32
CA ALA A 297 11.03 2.42 -20.41
C ALA A 297 9.89 1.39 -20.48
N ILE A 298 9.62 0.73 -19.36
CA ILE A 298 8.47 -0.16 -19.17
C ILE A 298 7.23 0.66 -18.83
N TYR A 299 7.46 1.75 -18.09
CA TYR A 299 6.42 2.63 -17.59
C TYR A 299 6.96 4.03 -17.41
N ASN A 300 6.13 5.01 -17.78
CA ASN A 300 6.32 6.40 -17.39
C ASN A 300 4.97 7.00 -17.00
N PHE A 301 4.99 7.74 -15.91
CA PHE A 301 4.01 8.75 -15.54
C PHE A 301 4.72 10.10 -15.55
N GLY A 302 4.14 11.11 -16.19
CA GLY A 302 4.84 12.36 -16.47
C GLY A 302 5.89 12.20 -17.57
N ALA A 303 6.86 13.12 -17.63
CA ALA A 303 7.96 13.02 -18.58
C ALA A 303 8.98 11.97 -18.15
N ALA A 304 9.71 11.39 -19.10
CA ALA A 304 10.73 10.38 -18.85
C ALA A 304 11.96 10.99 -18.16
N ALA A 305 12.63 10.18 -17.32
CA ALA A 305 13.92 10.54 -16.75
C ALA A 305 15.04 10.54 -17.82
N GLU A 306 15.99 11.44 -17.68
CA GLU A 306 17.13 11.57 -18.59
C GLU A 306 18.44 11.21 -17.89
N ALA A 307 19.16 10.23 -18.45
CA ALA A 307 20.48 9.84 -17.96
C ALA A 307 21.60 10.51 -18.76
N LYS A 308 22.54 11.13 -18.07
CA LYS A 308 23.72 11.76 -18.69
C LYS A 308 24.88 11.81 -17.70
N ASN A 309 26.05 11.34 -18.14
CA ASN A 309 27.31 11.42 -17.39
C ASN A 309 27.21 10.87 -15.95
N GLY A 310 26.61 9.68 -15.76
CA GLY A 310 26.46 9.04 -14.45
C GLY A 310 25.45 9.72 -13.51
N LYS A 311 24.61 10.61 -14.05
CA LYS A 311 23.53 11.26 -13.32
C LYS A 311 22.21 11.06 -14.04
N ILE A 312 21.13 10.96 -13.26
CA ILE A 312 19.77 10.87 -13.77
C ILE A 312 18.99 12.10 -13.32
N THR A 313 18.43 12.82 -14.27
CA THR A 313 17.49 13.93 -14.02
C THR A 313 16.06 13.43 -14.16
N VAL A 314 15.28 13.61 -13.11
CA VAL A 314 13.90 13.10 -12.99
C VAL A 314 12.96 14.30 -12.99
N PRO A 315 12.03 14.39 -13.93
CA PRO A 315 11.07 15.48 -14.00
C PRO A 315 10.22 15.63 -12.75
N ALA A 316 9.60 16.80 -12.59
CA ALA A 316 8.65 17.06 -11.51
C ALA A 316 7.48 16.07 -11.54
N GLN A 317 6.99 15.66 -10.37
CA GLN A 317 5.82 14.79 -10.19
C GLN A 317 5.77 13.64 -11.22
N SER A 318 6.81 12.83 -11.25
CA SER A 318 6.95 11.76 -12.25
C SER A 318 7.38 10.44 -11.61
N ALA A 319 7.06 9.35 -12.29
CA ALA A 319 7.54 8.02 -11.97
C ALA A 319 7.91 7.26 -13.24
N GLY A 320 9.02 6.52 -13.22
CA GLY A 320 9.48 5.73 -14.34
C GLY A 320 10.03 4.38 -13.91
N PHE A 321 9.74 3.34 -14.68
CA PHE A 321 10.28 1.99 -14.51
C PHE A 321 11.06 1.63 -15.78
N TYR A 322 12.32 1.30 -15.64
CA TYR A 322 13.25 1.11 -16.75
C TYR A 322 13.98 -0.23 -16.63
N ARG A 323 14.09 -0.96 -17.71
CA ARG A 323 15.05 -2.07 -17.79
C ARG A 323 16.48 -1.54 -17.65
N ILE A 324 17.33 -2.30 -16.99
CA ILE A 324 18.78 -1.96 -16.80
C ILE A 324 19.68 -3.14 -17.16
#